data_b091c1b2d53c014ca9a564266c081b01
#
_entry.id   b091c1b2d53c014ca9a564266c081b01
#
_cell.length_a   1.000
_cell.length_b   1.000
_cell.length_c   1.000
_cell.angle_alpha   90.00
_cell.angle_beta   90.00
_cell.angle_gamma   90.00
#
_symmetry.space_group_name_H-M   'P 1'
#
loop_
_entity.id
_entity.type
_entity.pdbx_description
1 polymer ?
#
loop_
_entity_poly.entity_id
_entity_poly.type
_entity_poly.pdbx_seq_one_letter_code
_entity_poly.pdbx_strand_id
1 'polypeptide(L)'
;MKNTKTKVNNIFYSLLIFGDFLFYLTQNCLDFSKNSAWISVILMAVISTVLLFILNVAVKKADTINSTLLNKMFILCLGAFSYIKASLFLATASESISTYFYRQSPADFILLLLCIGCFFCLVTEKRAVVTAGGIVATAVLFFILLMVITASPDFEFYGIFPVFGEGNIKSFISLPFVYSLANIVFFYRDNLGKKPTRPILYAGVTGAVLLLGIVLIKPYQLLGESFPNTVFELSSLASLGILFKKFEIILLALWVLCALAVCGYFSYTALGCVKSMLALKDKKGIAGMHIIAVYGLGNLFLKLDTAIVYSYVSALFFAFSVICLAVIIIKLIFKFKGGNKNEVY
;
A
#
# COMPACT_ATOMS: atom_id res chain seq x y z
N MET A 1 18.45 5.63 21.70
CA MET A 1 18.38 4.57 20.66
C MET A 1 17.03 3.85 20.55
N LYS A 2 16.27 3.54 21.62
CA LYS A 2 14.97 2.84 21.54
C LYS A 2 13.89 3.70 20.84
N ASN A 3 13.85 5.01 21.09
CA ASN A 3 12.89 5.94 20.49
C ASN A 3 13.10 6.18 18.97
N THR A 4 14.35 6.21 18.50
CA THR A 4 14.67 6.36 17.07
C THR A 4 14.23 5.15 16.25
N LYS A 5 14.45 3.93 16.74
CA LYS A 5 13.98 2.70 16.07
C LYS A 5 12.46 2.66 15.90
N THR A 6 11.72 3.12 16.90
CA THR A 6 10.25 3.14 16.82
C THR A 6 9.75 4.17 15.82
N LYS A 7 10.42 5.33 15.70
CA LYS A 7 10.09 6.35 14.70
C LYS A 7 10.32 5.85 13.27
N VAL A 8 11.48 5.27 12.99
CA VAL A 8 11.82 4.74 11.64
C VAL A 8 10.81 3.66 11.22
N ASN A 9 10.45 2.76 12.11
CA ASN A 9 9.45 1.74 11.80
C ASN A 9 8.08 2.37 11.46
N ASN A 10 7.64 3.38 12.21
CA ASN A 10 6.35 4.02 11.96
C ASN A 10 6.32 4.73 10.59
N ILE A 11 7.42 5.39 10.22
CA ILE A 11 7.55 6.06 8.92
C ILE A 11 7.56 5.02 7.79
N PHE A 12 8.26 3.89 7.96
CA PHE A 12 8.23 2.82 6.98
C PHE A 12 6.83 2.23 6.77
N TYR A 13 6.08 2.01 7.85
CA TYR A 13 4.70 1.52 7.73
C TYR A 13 3.77 2.55 7.09
N SER A 14 4.01 3.84 7.26
CA SER A 14 3.26 4.85 6.50
C SER A 14 3.57 4.77 5.01
N LEU A 15 4.80 4.43 4.61
CA LEU A 15 5.14 4.19 3.21
C LEU A 15 4.39 2.99 2.62
N LEU A 16 4.22 1.91 3.38
CA LEU A 16 3.48 0.74 2.89
C LEU A 16 2.02 1.08 2.54
N ILE A 17 1.38 1.93 3.34
CA ILE A 17 0.02 2.41 3.06
C ILE A 17 0.06 3.45 1.95
N PHE A 18 0.99 4.40 2.02
CA PHE A 18 1.12 5.45 1.05
C PHE A 18 1.57 4.93 -0.33
N GLY A 19 2.30 3.83 -0.37
CA GLY A 19 2.62 3.12 -1.60
C GLY A 19 1.37 2.74 -2.40
N ASP A 20 0.29 2.34 -1.72
CA ASP A 20 -0.99 2.07 -2.37
C ASP A 20 -1.52 3.31 -3.11
N PHE A 21 -1.36 4.50 -2.54
CA PHE A 21 -1.73 5.76 -3.20
C PHE A 21 -0.85 6.06 -4.40
N LEU A 22 0.45 5.90 -4.27
CA LEU A 22 1.37 6.19 -5.35
C LEU A 22 1.13 5.32 -6.58
N PHE A 23 0.83 4.03 -6.39
CA PHE A 23 0.84 3.08 -7.50
C PHE A 23 -0.53 2.82 -8.13
N TYR A 24 -1.62 2.87 -7.39
CA TYR A 24 -2.96 2.57 -7.96
C TYR A 24 -4.16 3.25 -7.29
N LEU A 25 -4.08 3.64 -6.02
CA LEU A 25 -5.21 4.22 -5.32
C LEU A 25 -5.55 5.63 -5.79
N THR A 26 -4.55 6.41 -6.20
CA THR A 26 -4.73 7.79 -6.67
C THR A 26 -5.72 7.82 -7.83
N GLN A 27 -5.48 7.00 -8.85
CA GLN A 27 -6.37 6.92 -10.00
C GLN A 27 -7.76 6.43 -9.61
N ASN A 28 -7.85 5.34 -8.86
CA ASN A 28 -9.14 4.81 -8.39
C ASN A 28 -9.93 5.83 -7.54
N CYS A 29 -9.26 6.59 -6.68
CA CYS A 29 -9.92 7.63 -5.90
C CYS A 29 -10.46 8.75 -6.80
N LEU A 30 -9.73 9.15 -7.81
CA LEU A 30 -10.16 10.16 -8.77
C LEU A 30 -11.31 9.66 -9.63
N ASP A 31 -11.24 8.44 -10.16
CA ASP A 31 -12.29 7.87 -11.02
C ASP A 31 -13.63 7.71 -10.27
N PHE A 32 -13.58 7.28 -9.02
CA PHE A 32 -14.79 7.03 -8.21
C PHE A 32 -15.30 8.25 -7.45
N SER A 33 -14.41 9.07 -6.93
CA SER A 33 -14.76 10.18 -6.03
C SER A 33 -14.57 11.55 -6.67
N LYS A 34 -13.97 11.61 -7.87
CA LYS A 34 -13.73 12.86 -8.63
C LYS A 34 -13.10 13.94 -7.73
N ASN A 35 -13.71 15.12 -7.68
CA ASN A 35 -13.22 16.26 -6.90
C ASN A 35 -13.16 16.02 -5.38
N SER A 36 -13.89 15.03 -4.87
CA SER A 36 -13.88 14.64 -3.45
C SER A 36 -12.92 13.51 -3.10
N ALA A 37 -12.01 13.13 -4.01
CA ALA A 37 -11.04 12.05 -3.80
C ALA A 37 -10.20 12.23 -2.52
N TRP A 38 -9.79 13.43 -2.20
CA TRP A 38 -9.04 13.75 -0.98
C TRP A 38 -9.83 13.48 0.31
N ILE A 39 -11.17 13.68 0.30
CA ILE A 39 -12.04 13.34 1.43
C ILE A 39 -12.15 11.82 1.60
N SER A 40 -12.21 11.06 0.49
CA SER A 40 -12.23 9.60 0.51
C SER A 40 -11.01 9.03 1.23
N VAL A 41 -9.83 9.63 1.04
CA VAL A 41 -8.60 9.23 1.73
C VAL A 41 -8.64 9.54 3.23
N ILE A 42 -9.17 10.69 3.61
CA ILE A 42 -9.37 11.04 5.02
C ILE A 42 -10.32 10.02 5.68
N LEU A 43 -11.43 9.70 5.02
CA LEU A 43 -12.38 8.69 5.49
C LEU A 43 -11.70 7.32 5.64
N MET A 44 -10.89 6.90 4.67
CA MET A 44 -10.11 5.67 4.77
C MET A 44 -9.19 5.67 5.99
N ALA A 45 -8.49 6.77 6.26
CA ALA A 45 -7.61 6.88 7.42
C ALA A 45 -8.40 6.81 8.74
N VAL A 46 -9.55 7.46 8.81
CA VAL A 46 -10.43 7.43 10.00
C VAL A 46 -10.98 6.03 10.22
N ILE A 47 -11.57 5.39 9.20
CA ILE A 47 -12.13 4.04 9.29
C ILE A 47 -11.04 3.04 9.71
N SER A 48 -9.87 3.09 9.09
CA SER A 48 -8.74 2.23 9.43
C SER A 48 -8.30 2.41 10.89
N THR A 49 -8.26 3.65 11.36
CA THR A 49 -7.88 3.97 12.74
C THR A 49 -8.88 3.41 13.75
N VAL A 50 -10.18 3.60 13.51
CA VAL A 50 -11.26 3.08 14.38
C VAL A 50 -11.24 1.56 14.41
N LEU A 51 -11.16 0.90 13.26
CA LEU A 51 -11.14 -0.55 13.18
C LEU A 51 -9.89 -1.14 13.87
N LEU A 52 -8.72 -0.55 13.68
CA LEU A 52 -7.50 -0.97 14.39
C LEU A 52 -7.61 -0.76 15.90
N PHE A 53 -8.24 0.31 16.34
CA PHE A 53 -8.48 0.55 17.76
C PHE A 53 -9.37 -0.54 18.34
N ILE A 54 -10.49 -0.86 17.69
CA ILE A 54 -11.43 -1.92 18.12
C ILE A 54 -10.71 -3.27 18.19
N LEU A 55 -9.95 -3.63 17.14
CA LEU A 55 -9.17 -4.87 17.14
C LEU A 55 -8.12 -4.92 18.25
N ASN A 56 -7.40 -3.83 18.48
CA ASN A 56 -6.38 -3.77 19.52
C ASN A 56 -6.97 -3.93 20.92
N VAL A 57 -8.16 -3.36 21.18
CA VAL A 57 -8.89 -3.56 22.45
C VAL A 57 -9.36 -5.00 22.59
N ALA A 58 -9.94 -5.58 21.53
CA ALA A 58 -10.42 -6.96 21.53
C ALA A 58 -9.28 -7.96 21.76
N VAL A 59 -8.14 -7.76 21.10
CA VAL A 59 -6.98 -8.65 21.21
C VAL A 59 -6.28 -8.54 22.56
N LYS A 60 -6.19 -7.36 23.16
CA LYS A 60 -5.62 -7.21 24.51
C LYS A 60 -6.43 -7.95 25.58
N LYS A 61 -7.75 -8.03 25.40
CA LYS A 61 -8.63 -8.82 26.28
C LYS A 61 -8.52 -10.32 26.04
N ALA A 62 -8.02 -10.72 24.87
CA ALA A 62 -7.94 -12.10 24.43
C ALA A 62 -6.47 -12.51 24.29
N ASP A 63 -5.84 -13.14 25.31
CA ASP A 63 -4.53 -13.79 25.16
C ASP A 63 -4.59 -15.01 24.23
N THR A 64 -3.59 -15.28 23.50
CA THR A 64 -3.46 -16.14 22.33
C THR A 64 -4.12 -17.53 22.43
N ILE A 65 -5.14 -17.79 21.61
CA ILE A 65 -5.62 -19.16 21.35
C ILE A 65 -4.69 -19.81 20.33
N ASN A 66 -4.04 -20.90 20.73
CA ASN A 66 -3.22 -21.75 19.86
C ASN A 66 -4.09 -22.74 19.06
N SER A 67 -5.00 -22.26 18.21
CA SER A 67 -5.64 -23.12 17.22
C SER A 67 -4.72 -23.25 16.00
N THR A 68 -4.09 -24.42 15.84
CA THR A 68 -3.13 -24.70 14.74
C THR A 68 -3.76 -24.54 13.36
N LEU A 69 -5.02 -24.96 13.19
CA LEU A 69 -5.73 -24.85 11.90
C LEU A 69 -6.00 -23.40 11.51
N LEU A 70 -6.58 -22.60 12.42
CA LEU A 70 -6.90 -21.19 12.16
C LEU A 70 -5.62 -20.36 11.92
N ASN A 71 -4.52 -20.72 12.60
CA ASN A 71 -3.23 -20.07 12.33
C ASN A 71 -2.71 -20.39 10.94
N LYS A 72 -2.82 -21.64 10.47
CA LYS A 72 -2.41 -22.04 9.12
C LYS A 72 -3.25 -21.32 8.06
N MET A 73 -4.57 -21.25 8.22
CA MET A 73 -5.45 -20.50 7.30
C MET A 73 -5.08 -19.02 7.24
N PHE A 74 -4.87 -18.38 8.39
CA PHE A 74 -4.45 -16.97 8.43
C PHE A 74 -3.11 -16.75 7.72
N ILE A 75 -2.12 -17.61 7.95
CA ILE A 75 -0.79 -17.53 7.32
C ILE A 75 -0.90 -17.73 5.80
N LEU A 76 -1.73 -18.66 5.35
CA LEU A 76 -1.97 -18.92 3.92
C LEU A 76 -2.59 -17.68 3.25
N CYS A 77 -3.68 -17.16 3.79
CA CYS A 77 -4.35 -15.98 3.24
C CYS A 77 -3.43 -14.76 3.23
N LEU A 78 -2.68 -14.52 4.31
CA LEU A 78 -1.73 -13.41 4.39
C LEU A 78 -0.57 -13.58 3.40
N GLY A 79 -0.09 -14.82 3.22
CA GLY A 79 0.95 -15.14 2.24
C GLY A 79 0.48 -14.89 0.81
N ALA A 80 -0.70 -15.39 0.44
CA ALA A 80 -1.30 -15.16 -0.87
C ALA A 80 -1.55 -13.66 -1.13
N PHE A 81 -2.14 -12.95 -0.16
CA PHE A 81 -2.35 -11.51 -0.24
C PHE A 81 -1.04 -10.75 -0.47
N SER A 82 0.00 -11.05 0.32
CA SER A 82 1.29 -10.36 0.21
C SER A 82 1.99 -10.67 -1.12
N TYR A 83 1.84 -11.89 -1.64
CA TYR A 83 2.39 -12.32 -2.91
C TYR A 83 1.73 -11.59 -4.10
N ILE A 84 0.40 -11.56 -4.14
CA ILE A 84 -0.37 -10.85 -5.18
C ILE A 84 -0.04 -9.36 -5.13
N LYS A 85 0.01 -8.77 -3.92
CA LYS A 85 0.31 -7.36 -3.73
C LYS A 85 1.72 -7.00 -4.22
N ALA A 86 2.74 -7.80 -3.90
CA ALA A 86 4.10 -7.59 -4.39
C ALA A 86 4.16 -7.63 -5.93
N SER A 87 3.53 -8.63 -6.56
CA SER A 87 3.51 -8.77 -8.00
C SER A 87 2.80 -7.62 -8.70
N LEU A 88 1.66 -7.16 -8.16
CA LEU A 88 0.91 -6.03 -8.70
C LEU A 88 1.71 -4.73 -8.62
N PHE A 89 2.33 -4.45 -7.47
CA PHE A 89 3.14 -3.24 -7.30
C PHE A 89 4.31 -3.18 -8.29
N LEU A 90 5.01 -4.30 -8.48
CA LEU A 90 6.11 -4.35 -9.44
C LEU A 90 5.62 -4.18 -10.87
N ALA A 91 4.50 -4.79 -11.23
CA ALA A 91 3.88 -4.65 -12.54
C ALA A 91 3.48 -3.18 -12.80
N THR A 92 2.76 -2.55 -11.87
CA THR A 92 2.34 -1.15 -11.99
C THR A 92 3.53 -0.19 -12.03
N ALA A 93 4.57 -0.45 -11.20
CA ALA A 93 5.78 0.35 -11.22
C ALA A 93 6.50 0.24 -12.57
N SER A 94 6.60 -0.96 -13.13
CA SER A 94 7.26 -1.20 -14.41
C SER A 94 6.48 -0.56 -15.58
N GLU A 95 5.17 -0.66 -15.58
CA GLU A 95 4.30 -0.01 -16.56
C GLU A 95 4.42 1.52 -16.51
N SER A 96 4.36 2.11 -15.31
CA SER A 96 4.54 3.55 -15.13
C SER A 96 5.91 4.02 -15.63
N ILE A 97 6.99 3.28 -15.31
CA ILE A 97 8.34 3.62 -15.75
C ILE A 97 8.47 3.50 -17.29
N SER A 98 7.91 2.45 -17.88
CA SER A 98 7.89 2.28 -19.34
C SER A 98 7.13 3.39 -20.03
N THR A 99 5.95 3.75 -19.53
CA THR A 99 5.06 4.73 -20.16
C THR A 99 5.63 6.15 -20.10
N TYR A 100 6.18 6.56 -18.95
CA TYR A 100 6.57 7.96 -18.73
C TYR A 100 8.03 8.26 -19.05
N PHE A 101 8.94 7.31 -18.76
CA PHE A 101 10.38 7.58 -18.83
C PHE A 101 11.10 6.82 -19.93
N TYR A 102 10.78 5.56 -20.14
CA TYR A 102 11.46 4.67 -21.06
C TYR A 102 10.51 4.08 -22.10
N ARG A 103 9.85 4.94 -22.88
CA ARG A 103 8.83 4.55 -23.87
C ARG A 103 9.30 3.50 -24.89
N GLN A 104 10.62 3.38 -25.12
CA GLN A 104 11.20 2.38 -26.00
C GLN A 104 11.52 1.05 -25.31
N SER A 105 11.48 1.01 -23.98
CA SER A 105 11.77 -0.21 -23.21
C SER A 105 10.47 -0.92 -22.86
N PRO A 106 10.34 -2.21 -23.16
CA PRO A 106 9.14 -2.96 -22.82
C PRO A 106 9.01 -3.10 -21.29
N ALA A 107 7.78 -3.01 -20.79
CA ALA A 107 7.49 -3.02 -19.35
C ALA A 107 7.93 -4.34 -18.67
N ASP A 108 7.88 -5.47 -19.37
CA ASP A 108 8.34 -6.77 -18.89
C ASP A 108 9.85 -6.81 -18.61
N PHE A 109 10.65 -6.09 -19.41
CA PHE A 109 12.09 -5.95 -19.14
C PHE A 109 12.35 -5.11 -17.88
N ILE A 110 11.63 -4.00 -17.71
CA ILE A 110 11.72 -3.17 -16.50
C ILE A 110 11.25 -3.96 -15.28
N LEU A 111 10.18 -4.75 -15.40
CA LEU A 111 9.71 -5.66 -14.37
C LEU A 111 10.80 -6.66 -13.95
N LEU A 112 11.53 -7.22 -14.91
CA LEU A 112 12.64 -8.12 -14.62
C LEU A 112 13.73 -7.44 -13.77
N LEU A 113 14.12 -6.21 -14.14
CA LEU A 113 15.11 -5.44 -13.38
C LEU A 113 14.65 -5.14 -11.95
N LEU A 114 13.37 -4.76 -11.78
CA LEU A 114 12.78 -4.54 -10.46
C LEU A 114 12.72 -5.84 -9.63
N CYS A 115 12.43 -6.98 -10.25
CA CYS A 115 12.46 -8.29 -9.60
C CYS A 115 13.86 -8.66 -9.12
N ILE A 116 14.90 -8.37 -9.91
CA ILE A 116 16.29 -8.56 -9.48
C ILE A 116 16.60 -7.69 -8.26
N GLY A 117 16.19 -6.41 -8.27
CA GLY A 117 16.30 -5.53 -7.10
C GLY A 117 15.59 -6.08 -5.86
N CYS A 118 14.37 -6.60 -6.02
CA CYS A 118 13.61 -7.27 -4.96
C CYS A 118 14.32 -8.52 -4.42
N PHE A 119 14.96 -9.31 -5.28
CA PHE A 119 15.75 -10.47 -4.84
C PHE A 119 16.85 -10.05 -3.86
N PHE A 120 17.59 -8.99 -4.18
CA PHE A 120 18.61 -8.48 -3.25
C PHE A 120 18.00 -8.03 -1.92
N CYS A 121 16.82 -7.39 -1.94
CA CYS A 121 16.09 -7.06 -0.71
C CYS A 121 15.73 -8.32 0.10
N LEU A 122 15.36 -9.44 -0.54
CA LEU A 122 15.01 -10.69 0.14
C LEU A 122 16.21 -11.43 0.75
N VAL A 123 17.38 -11.31 0.13
CA VAL A 123 18.60 -11.92 0.66
C VAL A 123 19.15 -11.15 1.86
N THR A 124 18.86 -9.87 1.97
CA THR A 124 19.23 -9.04 3.12
C THR A 124 18.35 -9.33 4.35
N GLU A 125 18.68 -8.74 5.48
CA GLU A 125 17.84 -8.87 6.68
C GLU A 125 16.59 -7.98 6.59
N LYS A 126 15.45 -8.49 7.06
CA LYS A 126 14.19 -7.72 7.16
C LYS A 126 14.39 -6.34 7.80
N ARG A 127 15.25 -6.26 8.80
CA ARG A 127 15.54 -5.02 9.51
C ARG A 127 16.22 -3.98 8.61
N ALA A 128 17.12 -4.40 7.75
CA ALA A 128 17.80 -3.51 6.80
C ALA A 128 16.79 -2.92 5.80
N VAL A 129 15.89 -3.75 5.24
CA VAL A 129 14.82 -3.32 4.34
C VAL A 129 13.89 -2.30 5.01
N VAL A 130 13.47 -2.55 6.26
CA VAL A 130 12.62 -1.62 7.02
C VAL A 130 13.34 -0.30 7.30
N THR A 131 14.63 -0.34 7.61
CA THR A 131 15.40 0.88 7.90
C THR A 131 15.64 1.70 6.63
N ALA A 132 16.07 1.07 5.55
CA ALA A 132 16.24 1.71 4.25
C ALA A 132 14.91 2.28 3.72
N GLY A 133 13.85 1.48 3.79
CA GLY A 133 12.49 1.92 3.43
C GLY A 133 11.97 3.08 4.28
N GLY A 134 12.35 3.19 5.54
CA GLY A 134 12.05 4.35 6.38
C GLY A 134 12.73 5.64 5.91
N ILE A 135 13.96 5.55 5.42
CA ILE A 135 14.67 6.69 4.80
C ILE A 135 13.98 7.10 3.50
N VAL A 136 13.69 6.12 2.64
CA VAL A 136 12.96 6.35 1.38
C VAL A 136 11.60 6.99 1.65
N ALA A 137 10.86 6.49 2.66
CA ALA A 137 9.58 7.06 3.07
C ALA A 137 9.69 8.54 3.42
N THR A 138 10.70 8.91 4.20
CA THR A 138 10.90 10.32 4.58
C THR A 138 11.18 11.18 3.35
N ALA A 139 12.02 10.69 2.42
CA ALA A 139 12.33 11.40 1.19
C ALA A 139 11.09 11.55 0.29
N VAL A 140 10.30 10.49 0.13
CA VAL A 140 9.06 10.52 -0.67
C VAL A 140 8.04 11.49 -0.09
N LEU A 141 7.81 11.46 1.23
CA LEU A 141 6.87 12.37 1.89
C LEU A 141 7.29 13.83 1.75
N PHE A 142 8.58 14.11 1.94
CA PHE A 142 9.14 15.44 1.75
C PHE A 142 9.00 15.91 0.30
N PHE A 143 9.31 15.04 -0.66
CA PHE A 143 9.26 15.37 -2.08
C PHE A 143 7.82 15.65 -2.56
N ILE A 144 6.83 14.91 -2.09
CA ILE A 144 5.43 15.16 -2.42
C ILE A 144 4.95 16.51 -1.89
N LEU A 145 5.30 16.83 -0.64
CA LEU A 145 5.01 18.16 -0.09
C LEU A 145 5.64 19.27 -0.93
N LEU A 146 6.87 19.08 -1.34
CA LEU A 146 7.58 20.03 -2.18
C LEU A 146 6.91 20.19 -3.54
N MET A 147 6.49 19.08 -4.19
CA MET A 147 5.75 19.12 -5.45
C MET A 147 4.44 19.90 -5.33
N VAL A 148 3.65 19.63 -4.30
CA VAL A 148 2.37 20.33 -4.09
C VAL A 148 2.58 21.81 -3.84
N ILE A 149 3.61 22.19 -3.06
CA ILE A 149 3.94 23.59 -2.80
C ILE A 149 4.40 24.31 -4.07
N THR A 150 5.25 23.67 -4.88
CA THR A 150 5.78 24.28 -6.12
C THR A 150 4.74 24.37 -7.23
N ALA A 151 3.75 23.49 -7.22
CA ALA A 151 2.62 23.56 -8.14
C ALA A 151 1.51 24.54 -7.70
N SER A 152 1.62 25.12 -6.50
CA SER A 152 0.58 26.02 -5.95
C SER A 152 0.25 27.27 -6.79
N PRO A 153 1.14 27.85 -7.62
CA PRO A 153 0.78 28.94 -8.51
C PRO A 153 -0.28 28.58 -9.55
N ASP A 154 -0.36 27.30 -9.91
CA ASP A 154 -1.29 26.78 -10.93
C ASP A 154 -2.61 26.26 -10.32
N PHE A 155 -2.88 26.55 -9.03
CA PHE A 155 -4.05 26.06 -8.33
C PHE A 155 -5.33 26.79 -8.72
N GLU A 156 -6.33 26.02 -9.12
CA GLU A 156 -7.67 26.48 -9.45
C GLU A 156 -8.66 26.03 -8.37
N PHE A 157 -8.98 26.91 -7.41
CA PHE A 157 -9.81 26.58 -6.24
C PHE A 157 -11.24 26.15 -6.57
N TYR A 158 -11.77 26.51 -7.74
CA TYR A 158 -13.09 26.04 -8.19
C TYR A 158 -13.09 24.52 -8.46
N GLY A 159 -11.93 23.89 -8.71
CA GLY A 159 -11.81 22.46 -8.88
C GLY A 159 -12.25 21.62 -7.67
N ILE A 160 -12.33 22.22 -6.48
CA ILE A 160 -12.83 21.53 -5.28
C ILE A 160 -14.35 21.35 -5.31
N PHE A 161 -15.06 22.18 -6.06
CA PHE A 161 -16.52 22.16 -6.08
C PHE A 161 -17.08 21.32 -7.26
N PRO A 162 -18.18 20.61 -7.03
CA PRO A 162 -18.90 20.40 -5.77
C PRO A 162 -18.13 19.51 -4.79
N VAL A 163 -18.06 19.91 -3.51
CA VAL A 163 -17.21 19.24 -2.49
C VAL A 163 -17.50 17.75 -2.34
N PHE A 164 -18.73 17.32 -2.55
CA PHE A 164 -19.12 15.89 -2.51
C PHE A 164 -19.15 15.23 -3.89
N GLY A 165 -18.69 15.93 -4.93
CA GLY A 165 -18.56 15.42 -6.29
C GLY A 165 -19.90 15.07 -6.97
N GLU A 166 -19.85 14.83 -8.27
CA GLU A 166 -20.97 14.24 -9.04
C GLU A 166 -20.98 12.71 -8.91
N GLY A 167 -20.10 12.13 -8.09
CA GLY A 167 -19.91 10.69 -7.93
C GLY A 167 -21.03 10.03 -7.13
N ASN A 168 -21.20 8.73 -7.34
CA ASN A 168 -22.16 7.94 -6.59
C ASN A 168 -21.71 7.82 -5.12
N ILE A 169 -22.55 8.20 -4.16
CA ILE A 169 -22.29 8.12 -2.70
C ILE A 169 -21.88 6.70 -2.28
N LYS A 170 -22.40 5.66 -2.93
CA LYS A 170 -22.02 4.27 -2.63
C LYS A 170 -20.55 3.99 -2.95
N SER A 171 -20.03 4.46 -4.08
CA SER A 171 -18.62 4.29 -4.44
C SER A 171 -17.70 5.12 -3.55
N PHE A 172 -18.12 6.31 -3.15
CA PHE A 172 -17.42 7.18 -2.23
C PHE A 172 -17.17 6.54 -0.85
N ILE A 173 -18.11 5.72 -0.33
CA ILE A 173 -17.97 5.05 0.97
C ILE A 173 -17.34 3.66 0.84
N SER A 174 -17.63 2.92 -0.24
CA SER A 174 -17.20 1.53 -0.40
C SER A 174 -15.69 1.40 -0.60
N LEU A 175 -15.09 2.25 -1.41
CA LEU A 175 -13.66 2.23 -1.70
C LEU A 175 -12.80 2.44 -0.44
N PRO A 176 -13.02 3.51 0.37
CA PRO A 176 -12.33 3.69 1.65
C PRO A 176 -12.48 2.52 2.60
N PHE A 177 -13.65 1.90 2.66
CA PHE A 177 -13.90 0.75 3.53
C PHE A 177 -13.11 -0.49 3.11
N VAL A 178 -13.09 -0.82 1.82
CA VAL A 178 -12.35 -1.95 1.27
C VAL A 178 -10.86 -1.84 1.57
N TYR A 179 -10.26 -0.70 1.30
CA TYR A 179 -8.83 -0.48 1.55
C TYR A 179 -8.49 -0.39 3.03
N SER A 180 -9.40 0.13 3.85
CA SER A 180 -9.24 0.14 5.30
C SER A 180 -9.14 -1.27 5.87
N LEU A 181 -9.98 -2.20 5.43
CA LEU A 181 -9.93 -3.60 5.84
C LEU A 181 -8.61 -4.26 5.46
N ALA A 182 -8.14 -4.06 4.24
CA ALA A 182 -6.85 -4.59 3.78
C ALA A 182 -5.68 -4.10 4.63
N ASN A 183 -5.65 -2.81 4.93
CA ASN A 183 -4.60 -2.23 5.77
C ASN A 183 -4.63 -2.76 7.21
N ILE A 184 -5.82 -2.99 7.78
CA ILE A 184 -5.98 -3.49 9.15
C ILE A 184 -5.39 -4.88 9.29
N VAL A 185 -5.70 -5.80 8.38
CA VAL A 185 -5.18 -7.16 8.41
C VAL A 185 -3.65 -7.17 8.38
N PHE A 186 -3.07 -6.24 7.63
CA PHE A 186 -1.64 -6.08 7.49
C PHE A 186 -0.98 -5.60 8.78
N PHE A 187 -1.56 -4.58 9.43
CA PHE A 187 -1.07 -4.03 10.69
C PHE A 187 -1.27 -4.94 11.88
N TYR A 188 -2.30 -5.77 11.86
CA TYR A 188 -2.61 -6.70 12.93
C TYR A 188 -1.44 -7.64 13.24
N ARG A 189 -0.78 -8.17 12.22
CA ARG A 189 0.31 -9.13 12.41
C ARG A 189 1.56 -8.54 13.03
N ASP A 190 2.02 -7.39 12.53
CA ASP A 190 3.36 -6.87 12.84
C ASP A 190 3.37 -5.85 14.00
N ASN A 191 2.23 -5.28 14.37
CA ASN A 191 2.13 -4.14 15.29
C ASN A 191 1.21 -4.32 16.49
N LEU A 192 0.81 -5.52 16.82
CA LEU A 192 0.06 -5.83 18.03
C LEU A 192 0.84 -5.34 19.27
N GLY A 193 0.27 -4.36 19.98
CA GLY A 193 0.87 -3.74 21.15
C GLY A 193 1.68 -2.45 20.90
N LYS A 194 1.97 -2.06 19.66
CA LYS A 194 2.54 -0.75 19.30
C LYS A 194 1.41 0.21 18.90
N LYS A 195 1.69 1.51 18.80
CA LYS A 195 0.68 2.51 18.39
C LYS A 195 0.51 2.52 16.85
N PRO A 196 -0.31 1.64 16.25
CA PRO A 196 -0.42 1.49 14.79
C PRO A 196 -1.19 2.64 14.12
N THR A 197 -1.82 3.52 14.91
CA THR A 197 -2.59 4.66 14.40
C THR A 197 -1.75 5.73 13.74
N ARG A 198 -0.50 5.94 14.20
CA ARG A 198 0.38 6.98 13.65
C ARG A 198 0.75 6.78 12.18
N PRO A 199 1.18 5.58 11.74
CA PRO A 199 1.46 5.33 10.32
C PRO A 199 0.26 5.60 9.42
N ILE A 200 -0.95 5.23 9.86
CA ILE A 200 -2.19 5.44 9.10
C ILE A 200 -2.49 6.93 8.97
N LEU A 201 -2.36 7.69 10.06
CA LEU A 201 -2.56 9.14 10.03
C LEU A 201 -1.56 9.83 9.10
N TYR A 202 -0.28 9.47 9.16
CA TYR A 202 0.73 10.05 8.27
C TYR A 202 0.45 9.73 6.80
N ALA A 203 0.15 8.48 6.49
CA ALA A 203 -0.21 8.08 5.13
C ALA A 203 -1.50 8.77 4.64
N GLY A 204 -2.52 8.85 5.50
CA GLY A 204 -3.80 9.50 5.19
C GLY A 204 -3.64 11.00 4.92
N VAL A 205 -2.92 11.72 5.79
CA VAL A 205 -2.67 13.16 5.59
C VAL A 205 -1.88 13.40 4.32
N THR A 206 -0.81 12.63 4.08
CA THR A 206 0.01 12.81 2.87
C THR A 206 -0.77 12.46 1.60
N GLY A 207 -1.56 11.39 1.62
CA GLY A 207 -2.42 11.02 0.49
C GLY A 207 -3.50 12.06 0.22
N ALA A 208 -4.12 12.63 1.27
CA ALA A 208 -5.09 13.70 1.13
C ALA A 208 -4.48 14.97 0.55
N VAL A 209 -3.28 15.36 1.01
CA VAL A 209 -2.54 16.52 0.46
C VAL A 209 -2.18 16.30 -1.01
N LEU A 210 -1.72 15.11 -1.38
CA LEU A 210 -1.42 14.77 -2.76
C LEU A 210 -2.67 14.87 -3.65
N LEU A 211 -3.77 14.23 -3.25
CA LEU A 211 -5.01 14.25 -4.04
C LEU A 211 -5.64 15.64 -4.10
N LEU A 212 -5.58 16.38 -3.00
CA LEU A 212 -6.03 17.78 -3.01
C LEU A 212 -5.21 18.62 -3.99
N GLY A 213 -3.88 18.47 -4.00
CA GLY A 213 -3.00 19.13 -4.96
C GLY A 213 -3.37 18.78 -6.41
N ILE A 214 -3.63 17.51 -6.72
CA ILE A 214 -4.03 17.08 -8.05
C ILE A 214 -5.38 17.70 -8.46
N VAL A 215 -6.37 17.67 -7.58
CA VAL A 215 -7.71 18.24 -7.84
C VAL A 215 -7.65 19.76 -8.04
N LEU A 216 -6.75 20.45 -7.33
CA LEU A 216 -6.58 21.90 -7.45
C LEU A 216 -5.89 22.31 -8.75
N ILE A 217 -4.98 21.49 -9.28
CA ILE A 217 -4.25 21.81 -10.50
C ILE A 217 -5.09 21.53 -11.75
N LYS A 218 -5.82 20.42 -11.72
CA LYS A 218 -6.68 20.04 -12.83
C LYS A 218 -8.01 19.55 -12.29
N PRO A 219 -9.07 20.38 -12.33
CA PRO A 219 -10.42 19.91 -12.03
C PRO A 219 -10.73 18.68 -12.88
N TYR A 220 -11.34 17.68 -12.27
CA TYR A 220 -11.64 16.39 -12.91
C TYR A 220 -12.32 16.52 -14.29
N GLN A 221 -13.10 17.57 -14.51
CA GLN A 221 -13.76 17.88 -15.79
C GLN A 221 -12.79 18.15 -16.95
N LEU A 222 -11.53 18.55 -16.64
CA LEU A 222 -10.49 18.82 -17.63
C LEU A 222 -9.51 17.64 -17.77
N LEU A 223 -9.52 16.67 -16.84
CA LEU A 223 -8.58 15.56 -16.84
C LEU A 223 -8.84 14.53 -17.93
N GLY A 224 -10.02 14.47 -18.54
CA GLY A 224 -10.35 13.47 -19.55
C GLY A 224 -10.04 12.02 -19.08
N GLU A 225 -10.67 11.03 -19.65
CA GLU A 225 -10.67 9.64 -19.19
C GLU A 225 -9.32 8.87 -19.29
N SER A 226 -8.17 9.49 -19.62
CA SER A 226 -7.01 8.75 -20.13
C SER A 226 -5.65 8.97 -19.46
N PHE A 227 -5.57 9.37 -18.20
CA PHE A 227 -4.26 9.52 -17.55
C PHE A 227 -3.90 8.35 -16.64
N PRO A 228 -2.98 7.47 -17.04
CA PRO A 228 -2.64 6.29 -16.27
C PRO A 228 -1.88 6.60 -14.96
N ASN A 229 -1.31 7.81 -14.80
CA ASN A 229 -0.66 8.17 -13.54
C ASN A 229 -0.57 9.69 -13.29
N THR A 230 -1.58 10.22 -12.60
CA THR A 230 -1.70 11.65 -12.25
C THR A 230 -0.58 12.20 -11.38
N VAL A 231 0.16 11.34 -10.66
CA VAL A 231 1.31 11.76 -9.82
C VAL A 231 2.47 12.23 -10.69
N PHE A 232 2.71 11.56 -11.82
CA PHE A 232 3.76 11.99 -12.76
C PHE A 232 3.39 13.29 -13.48
N GLU A 233 2.11 13.51 -13.77
CA GLU A 233 1.66 14.79 -14.33
C GLU A 233 1.83 15.93 -13.34
N LEU A 234 1.49 15.72 -12.06
CA LEU A 234 1.77 16.70 -11.02
C LEU A 234 3.27 17.05 -10.97
N SER A 235 4.14 16.05 -11.15
CA SER A 235 5.59 16.27 -11.15
C SER A 235 6.09 17.06 -12.36
N SER A 236 5.43 16.92 -13.51
CA SER A 236 5.78 17.67 -14.73
C SER A 236 5.42 19.15 -14.64
N LEU A 237 4.38 19.48 -13.88
CA LEU A 237 3.95 20.86 -13.61
C LEU A 237 4.77 21.52 -12.49
N ALA A 238 5.25 20.72 -11.55
CA ALA A 238 6.08 21.21 -10.46
C ALA A 238 7.44 21.68 -10.98
N SER A 239 7.74 22.97 -10.90
CA SER A 239 9.03 23.54 -11.29
C SER A 239 9.57 24.49 -10.22
N LEU A 240 10.85 24.35 -9.86
CA LEU A 240 11.58 25.25 -8.98
C LEU A 240 12.62 26.04 -9.79
N GLY A 241 12.17 26.98 -10.60
CA GLY A 241 13.03 27.82 -11.42
C GLY A 241 13.88 27.05 -12.44
N ILE A 242 14.96 27.66 -12.92
CA ILE A 242 15.81 27.09 -13.99
C ILE A 242 16.59 25.85 -13.52
N LEU A 243 16.94 25.78 -12.24
CA LEU A 243 17.80 24.71 -11.68
C LEU A 243 17.07 23.39 -11.48
N PHE A 244 15.76 23.41 -11.28
CA PHE A 244 14.96 22.22 -11.02
C PHE A 244 13.82 22.04 -12.03
N LYS A 245 14.15 22.15 -13.32
CA LYS A 245 13.19 21.87 -14.41
C LYS A 245 12.82 20.40 -14.55
N LYS A 246 13.48 19.46 -13.83
CA LYS A 246 13.32 18.02 -14.00
C LYS A 246 13.03 17.31 -12.68
N PHE A 247 11.96 17.72 -11.99
CA PHE A 247 11.43 16.98 -10.84
C PHE A 247 11.11 15.52 -11.18
N GLU A 248 10.75 15.26 -12.43
CA GLU A 248 10.43 13.93 -12.93
C GLU A 248 11.55 12.90 -12.67
N ILE A 249 12.81 13.28 -12.84
CA ILE A 249 13.95 12.36 -12.63
C ILE A 249 14.09 11.98 -11.16
N ILE A 250 13.90 12.96 -10.26
CA ILE A 250 13.95 12.72 -8.82
C ILE A 250 12.76 11.84 -8.41
N LEU A 251 11.58 12.13 -8.95
CA LEU A 251 10.40 11.31 -8.72
C LEU A 251 10.60 9.88 -9.20
N LEU A 252 11.18 9.68 -10.39
CA LEU A 252 11.50 8.35 -10.91
C LEU A 252 12.41 7.57 -9.94
N ALA A 253 13.50 8.20 -9.48
CA ALA A 253 14.42 7.55 -8.54
C ALA A 253 13.70 7.16 -7.24
N LEU A 254 12.92 8.07 -6.67
CA LEU A 254 12.14 7.82 -5.47
C LEU A 254 11.05 6.75 -5.70
N TRP A 255 10.43 6.74 -6.89
CA TRP A 255 9.43 5.75 -7.29
C TRP A 255 10.00 4.34 -7.31
N VAL A 256 11.16 4.16 -7.96
CA VAL A 256 11.87 2.87 -8.00
C VAL A 256 12.25 2.41 -6.59
N LEU A 257 12.82 3.30 -5.77
CA LEU A 257 13.20 2.98 -4.39
C LEU A 257 11.97 2.64 -3.53
N CYS A 258 10.86 3.35 -3.71
CA CYS A 258 9.60 3.07 -3.05
C CYS A 258 9.06 1.69 -3.46
N ALA A 259 9.03 1.39 -4.76
CA ALA A 259 8.62 0.10 -5.28
C ALA A 259 9.44 -1.04 -4.67
N LEU A 260 10.77 -0.93 -4.69
CA LEU A 260 11.66 -1.94 -4.11
C LEU A 260 11.46 -2.11 -2.60
N ALA A 261 11.29 -1.02 -1.85
CA ALA A 261 11.08 -1.08 -0.40
C ALA A 261 9.73 -1.74 -0.05
N VAL A 262 8.66 -1.35 -0.74
CA VAL A 262 7.30 -1.87 -0.51
C VAL A 262 7.22 -3.33 -0.96
N CYS A 263 7.65 -3.63 -2.19
CA CYS A 263 7.60 -4.99 -2.73
C CYS A 263 8.54 -5.93 -2.01
N GLY A 264 9.73 -5.46 -1.63
CA GLY A 264 10.67 -6.23 -0.81
C GLY A 264 10.05 -6.66 0.51
N TYR A 265 9.29 -5.78 1.18
CA TYR A 265 8.61 -6.11 2.43
C TYR A 265 7.45 -7.10 2.24
N PHE A 266 6.61 -6.92 1.21
CA PHE A 266 5.52 -7.84 0.91
C PHE A 266 6.06 -9.22 0.51
N SER A 267 7.09 -9.26 -0.33
CA SER A 267 7.79 -10.49 -0.71
C SER A 267 8.43 -11.18 0.51
N TYR A 268 9.01 -10.42 1.44
CA TYR A 268 9.53 -10.96 2.71
C TYR A 268 8.43 -11.59 3.55
N THR A 269 7.26 -10.96 3.59
CA THR A 269 6.09 -11.47 4.33
C THR A 269 5.55 -12.74 3.69
N ALA A 270 5.38 -12.76 2.36
CA ALA A 270 4.95 -13.92 1.61
C ALA A 270 5.90 -15.11 1.81
N LEU A 271 7.20 -14.87 1.64
CA LEU A 271 8.23 -15.89 1.85
C LEU A 271 8.23 -16.42 3.29
N GLY A 272 8.04 -15.55 4.29
CA GLY A 272 7.91 -15.94 5.69
C GLY A 272 6.70 -16.84 5.95
N CYS A 273 5.58 -16.59 5.26
CA CYS A 273 4.39 -17.43 5.32
C CYS A 273 4.64 -18.82 4.70
N VAL A 274 5.25 -18.86 3.51
CA VAL A 274 5.62 -20.12 2.85
C VAL A 274 6.55 -20.95 3.72
N LYS A 275 7.60 -20.33 4.29
CA LYS A 275 8.53 -21.02 5.20
C LYS A 275 7.86 -21.59 6.42
N SER A 276 6.94 -20.83 7.05
CA SER A 276 6.23 -21.30 8.24
C SER A 276 5.27 -22.44 7.94
N MET A 277 4.75 -22.52 6.72
CA MET A 277 3.86 -23.61 6.29
C MET A 277 4.59 -24.89 5.92
N LEU A 278 5.72 -24.75 5.20
CA LEU A 278 6.45 -25.88 4.62
C LEU A 278 7.67 -26.30 5.47
N ALA A 279 7.90 -25.65 6.61
CA ALA A 279 9.05 -25.87 7.51
C ALA A 279 10.41 -25.85 6.77
N LEU A 280 10.55 -25.01 5.75
CA LEU A 280 11.74 -24.94 4.91
C LEU A 280 12.87 -24.14 5.57
N LYS A 281 14.10 -24.68 5.49
CA LYS A 281 15.29 -24.05 6.10
C LYS A 281 16.11 -23.22 5.10
N ASP A 282 16.15 -23.59 3.82
CA ASP A 282 16.90 -22.86 2.80
C ASP A 282 16.32 -21.47 2.57
N LYS A 283 17.21 -20.45 2.57
CA LYS A 283 16.82 -19.05 2.44
C LYS A 283 16.97 -18.51 1.02
N LYS A 284 18.06 -18.90 0.33
CA LYS A 284 18.40 -18.31 -0.98
C LYS A 284 17.66 -18.96 -2.14
N GLY A 285 17.59 -20.27 -2.18
CA GLY A 285 16.88 -20.99 -3.24
C GLY A 285 15.39 -20.69 -3.25
N ILE A 286 14.76 -20.68 -2.08
CA ILE A 286 13.33 -20.34 -1.95
C ILE A 286 13.07 -18.88 -2.33
N ALA A 287 13.96 -17.96 -1.99
CA ALA A 287 13.85 -16.55 -2.41
C ALA A 287 13.93 -16.41 -3.93
N GLY A 288 14.82 -17.16 -4.59
CA GLY A 288 14.89 -17.21 -6.06
C GLY A 288 13.59 -17.71 -6.70
N MET A 289 13.07 -18.85 -6.24
CA MET A 289 11.80 -19.39 -6.73
C MET A 289 10.63 -18.41 -6.49
N HIS A 290 10.59 -17.75 -5.34
CA HIS A 290 9.58 -16.75 -5.03
C HIS A 290 9.61 -15.58 -6.03
N ILE A 291 10.80 -15.06 -6.34
CA ILE A 291 10.95 -13.94 -7.30
C ILE A 291 10.58 -14.36 -8.73
N ILE A 292 10.93 -15.55 -9.17
CA ILE A 292 10.49 -16.08 -10.47
C ILE A 292 8.96 -16.14 -10.53
N ALA A 293 8.32 -16.61 -9.47
CA ALA A 293 6.87 -16.64 -9.39
C ALA A 293 6.27 -15.23 -9.37
N VAL A 294 6.86 -14.26 -8.62
CA VAL A 294 6.43 -12.85 -8.61
C VAL A 294 6.56 -12.23 -10.00
N TYR A 295 7.65 -12.50 -10.72
CA TYR A 295 7.84 -12.06 -12.09
C TYR A 295 6.77 -12.65 -13.02
N GLY A 296 6.51 -13.96 -12.93
CA GLY A 296 5.50 -14.63 -13.75
C GLY A 296 4.09 -14.04 -13.54
N LEU A 297 3.69 -13.81 -12.29
CA LEU A 297 2.41 -13.20 -11.97
C LEU A 297 2.36 -11.72 -12.38
N GLY A 298 3.44 -10.97 -12.18
CA GLY A 298 3.55 -9.57 -12.61
C GLY A 298 3.43 -9.44 -14.13
N ASN A 299 4.06 -10.33 -14.89
CA ASN A 299 3.95 -10.39 -16.35
C ASN A 299 2.52 -10.72 -16.81
N LEU A 300 1.81 -11.57 -16.06
CA LEU A 300 0.39 -11.82 -16.32
C LEU A 300 -0.44 -10.55 -16.13
N PHE A 301 -0.18 -9.77 -15.08
CA PHE A 301 -0.86 -8.50 -14.83
C PHE A 301 -0.59 -7.47 -15.92
N LEU A 302 0.64 -7.37 -16.43
CA LEU A 302 0.97 -6.47 -17.55
C LEU A 302 0.27 -6.83 -18.87
N LYS A 303 -0.09 -8.10 -19.08
CA LYS A 303 -0.80 -8.56 -20.28
C LYS A 303 -2.31 -8.40 -20.20
N LEU A 304 -2.84 -8.24 -19.01
CA LEU A 304 -4.26 -7.99 -18.78
C LEU A 304 -4.52 -6.47 -18.83
N ASP A 305 -5.73 -6.10 -19.21
CA ASP A 305 -6.16 -4.70 -19.10
C ASP A 305 -6.06 -4.25 -17.64
N THR A 306 -5.26 -3.21 -17.40
CA THR A 306 -4.97 -2.72 -16.05
C THR A 306 -6.23 -2.33 -15.28
N ALA A 307 -7.23 -1.73 -15.92
CA ALA A 307 -8.50 -1.38 -15.30
C ALA A 307 -9.26 -2.64 -14.82
N ILE A 308 -9.25 -3.69 -15.63
CA ILE A 308 -9.86 -4.99 -15.28
C ILE A 308 -9.07 -5.63 -14.13
N VAL A 309 -7.74 -5.63 -14.21
CA VAL A 309 -6.86 -6.17 -13.14
C VAL A 309 -7.13 -5.47 -11.82
N TYR A 310 -7.22 -4.14 -11.81
CA TYR A 310 -7.49 -3.38 -10.59
C TYR A 310 -8.82 -3.74 -9.94
N SER A 311 -9.88 -3.90 -10.72
CA SER A 311 -11.19 -4.27 -10.19
C SER A 311 -11.18 -5.66 -9.55
N TYR A 312 -10.60 -6.66 -10.23
CA TYR A 312 -10.50 -8.02 -9.71
C TYR A 312 -9.54 -8.13 -8.53
N VAL A 313 -8.40 -7.46 -8.57
CA VAL A 313 -7.43 -7.47 -7.46
C VAL A 313 -7.99 -6.76 -6.24
N SER A 314 -8.73 -5.66 -6.41
CA SER A 314 -9.43 -5.00 -5.30
C SER A 314 -10.47 -5.93 -4.66
N ALA A 315 -11.25 -6.66 -5.46
CA ALA A 315 -12.20 -7.67 -4.97
C ALA A 315 -11.49 -8.82 -4.23
N LEU A 316 -10.37 -9.30 -4.76
CA LEU A 316 -9.54 -10.33 -4.10
C LEU A 316 -8.96 -9.83 -2.78
N PHE A 317 -8.45 -8.62 -2.73
CA PHE A 317 -7.95 -8.02 -1.50
C PHE A 317 -9.04 -7.87 -0.44
N PHE A 318 -10.24 -7.48 -0.85
CA PHE A 318 -11.39 -7.44 0.03
C PHE A 318 -11.73 -8.84 0.57
N ALA A 319 -11.85 -9.83 -0.31
CA ALA A 319 -12.15 -11.21 0.08
C ALA A 319 -11.11 -11.77 1.06
N PHE A 320 -9.82 -11.63 0.77
CA PHE A 320 -8.76 -12.05 1.69
C PHE A 320 -8.81 -11.32 3.03
N SER A 321 -9.11 -10.03 3.02
CA SER A 321 -9.21 -9.22 4.23
C SER A 321 -10.39 -9.65 5.10
N VAL A 322 -11.54 -9.94 4.50
CA VAL A 322 -12.73 -10.45 5.19
C VAL A 322 -12.45 -11.84 5.79
N ILE A 323 -11.81 -12.74 5.05
CA ILE A 323 -11.44 -14.08 5.54
C ILE A 323 -10.47 -13.93 6.73
N CYS A 324 -9.44 -13.11 6.63
CA CYS A 324 -8.49 -12.89 7.71
C CYS A 324 -9.18 -12.31 8.96
N LEU A 325 -10.08 -11.34 8.78
CA LEU A 325 -10.86 -10.76 9.90
C LEU A 325 -11.80 -11.79 10.51
N ALA A 326 -12.49 -12.59 9.70
CA ALA A 326 -13.34 -13.69 10.20
C ALA A 326 -12.52 -14.67 11.04
N VAL A 327 -11.34 -15.07 10.59
CA VAL A 327 -10.43 -15.94 11.36
C VAL A 327 -10.04 -15.31 12.69
N ILE A 328 -9.74 -14.00 12.71
CA ILE A 328 -9.42 -13.27 13.94
C ILE A 328 -10.61 -13.25 14.90
N ILE A 329 -11.79 -12.93 14.41
CA ILE A 329 -13.03 -12.86 15.19
C ILE A 329 -13.38 -14.26 15.76
N ILE A 330 -13.29 -15.29 14.95
CA ILE A 330 -13.52 -16.69 15.39
C ILE A 330 -12.56 -17.05 16.52
N LYS A 331 -11.28 -16.74 16.41
CA LYS A 331 -10.29 -16.95 17.47
C LYS A 331 -10.68 -16.24 18.76
N LEU A 332 -11.16 -14.99 18.67
CA LEU A 332 -11.62 -14.22 19.82
C LEU A 332 -12.83 -14.85 20.49
N ILE A 333 -13.84 -15.31 19.71
CA ILE A 333 -15.05 -15.97 20.22
C ILE A 333 -14.73 -17.29 20.95
N PHE A 334 -13.90 -18.14 20.35
CA PHE A 334 -13.51 -19.41 20.99
C PHE A 334 -12.80 -19.22 22.33
N LYS A 335 -12.05 -18.14 22.48
CA LYS A 335 -11.41 -17.82 23.73
C LYS A 335 -12.39 -17.35 24.81
N PHE A 336 -13.35 -16.49 24.45
CA PHE A 336 -14.38 -16.08 25.41
C PHE A 336 -15.17 -17.28 25.94
N LYS A 337 -15.42 -18.32 25.11
CA LYS A 337 -16.08 -19.57 25.55
C LYS A 337 -15.20 -20.49 26.40
N GLY A 338 -13.87 -20.49 26.16
CA GLY A 338 -12.93 -21.34 26.91
C GLY A 338 -12.54 -20.78 28.29
N GLY A 339 -12.53 -19.44 28.45
CA GLY A 339 -12.19 -18.80 29.74
C GLY A 339 -13.25 -18.97 30.82
N ASN A 340 -14.52 -19.21 30.48
CA ASN A 340 -15.59 -19.44 31.47
C ASN A 340 -15.61 -20.85 32.06
N LYS A 341 -14.75 -21.77 31.61
CA LYS A 341 -14.69 -23.13 32.17
C LYS A 341 -13.69 -23.30 33.31
N ASN A 342 -12.80 -22.35 33.54
CA ASN A 342 -11.75 -22.45 34.57
C ASN A 342 -12.04 -21.62 35.85
N GLU A 343 -13.19 -20.94 35.93
CA GLU A 343 -13.59 -20.21 37.16
C GLU A 343 -14.62 -20.96 38.04
N VAL A 344 -14.90 -22.22 37.71
CA VAL A 344 -15.81 -23.04 38.51
C VAL A 344 -15.08 -24.32 38.98
N TYR A 345 -14.01 -24.16 39.76
CA TYR A 345 -13.54 -25.20 40.72
C TYR A 345 -12.65 -24.55 41.78
#